data_c1b894c7a8fabb3732e147135ef9bf9f
#
_entry.id   c1b894c7a8fabb3732e147135ef9bf9f
#
_cell.length_a   1.000
_cell.length_b   1.000
_cell.length_c   1.000
_cell.angle_alpha   90.00
_cell.angle_beta   90.00
_cell.angle_gamma   90.00
#
_symmetry.space_group_name_H-M   'P 1'
#
loop_
_entity.id
_entity.type
_entity.pdbx_description
1 polymer ?
#
loop_
_entity_poly.entity_id
_entity_poly.type
_entity_poly.pdbx_seq_one_letter_code
_entity_poly.pdbx_strand_id
1 'polypeptide(L)'
;MIKQRRLLGPLAALAALLWLAGCSSNPNAIEPNPLPEFSSEYRAKTLWSRQVGDGVKKQALRLTPAETHRGIYAADYQGVIAGFAHERGKRLWRVKTGERISGGLYAGYGLVMYGTREGDAVARSEDDGSEVWRVALGSEVLAPPAVNASIAVFQSIDGRVFALDTLSGEQRWSFDNPVPILILRGAATPLIANDRVYVAFANGKVAALDADTGAPLWERRAAEPTGRSELERLVDISNNMIVEGGGVFVGSFQGSVSVLDEESGRPYWTKEMSTTTQMASGRGVLFLADHTGHVWAIDQRSGDTLWKQDALYGRGLTGVALQHGQLVTGDAEGYLHWMDAETGRITARARLHRKGFAAAPLVRDNVLYVLGQRGKLAAYTLEPR
;
A
#
# COMPACT_ATOMS: atom_id res chain seq x y z
N MET A 1 12.22 -30.24 74.29
CA MET A 1 11.26 -29.73 73.32
C MET A 1 12.04 -28.92 72.29
N ILE A 2 12.41 -29.55 71.13
CA ILE A 2 13.21 -28.91 70.09
C ILE A 2 12.24 -28.54 68.92
N LYS A 3 12.10 -27.22 68.65
CA LYS A 3 11.31 -26.72 67.52
C LYS A 3 12.09 -26.90 66.18
N GLN A 4 11.60 -27.79 65.34
CA GLN A 4 12.05 -27.86 63.92
C GLN A 4 11.45 -26.64 63.15
N ARG A 5 12.31 -25.73 62.69
CA ARG A 5 11.97 -24.68 61.70
C ARG A 5 12.07 -25.30 60.31
N ARG A 6 10.94 -25.32 59.59
CA ARG A 6 10.85 -25.79 58.19
C ARG A 6 11.53 -24.81 57.26
N LEU A 7 12.59 -25.29 56.59
CA LEU A 7 13.29 -24.62 55.48
C LEU A 7 12.58 -24.93 54.13
N LEU A 8 11.40 -24.34 53.92
CA LEU A 8 10.63 -24.53 52.65
C LEU A 8 10.49 -23.24 51.84
N GLY A 9 11.15 -22.16 52.24
CA GLY A 9 11.01 -20.84 51.58
C GLY A 9 11.81 -20.63 50.28
N PRO A 10 13.05 -21.04 50.13
CA PRO A 10 13.87 -20.65 48.97
C PRO A 10 13.64 -21.49 47.67
N LEU A 11 13.19 -22.75 47.81
CA LEU A 11 12.93 -23.61 46.67
C LEU A 11 11.67 -23.25 45.84
N ALA A 12 10.62 -22.74 46.55
CA ALA A 12 9.41 -22.29 45.87
C ALA A 12 9.60 -20.98 45.08
N ALA A 13 10.48 -20.08 45.54
CA ALA A 13 10.83 -18.86 44.85
C ALA A 13 11.67 -19.11 43.56
N LEU A 14 12.54 -20.11 43.56
CA LEU A 14 13.35 -20.47 42.39
C LEU A 14 12.52 -21.15 41.28
N ALA A 15 11.50 -21.95 41.66
CA ALA A 15 10.57 -22.57 40.72
C ALA A 15 9.64 -21.56 40.07
N ALA A 16 9.23 -20.49 40.75
CA ALA A 16 8.39 -19.42 40.18
C ALA A 16 9.14 -18.53 39.18
N LEU A 17 10.46 -18.36 39.31
CA LEU A 17 11.30 -17.59 38.39
C LEU A 17 11.57 -18.32 37.06
N LEU A 18 11.49 -19.63 37.01
CA LEU A 18 11.66 -20.43 35.79
C LEU A 18 10.42 -20.47 34.90
N TRP A 19 9.25 -20.06 35.40
CA TRP A 19 8.00 -20.00 34.60
C TRP A 19 7.79 -18.67 33.87
N LEU A 20 8.62 -17.66 34.08
CA LEU A 20 8.55 -16.36 33.40
C LEU A 20 9.44 -16.24 32.18
N ALA A 21 10.23 -17.27 31.85
CA ALA A 21 11.09 -17.29 30.67
C ALA A 21 10.44 -17.88 29.40
N GLY A 22 9.13 -18.06 29.40
CA GLY A 22 8.36 -18.42 28.22
C GLY A 22 8.13 -17.19 27.32
N CYS A 23 9.17 -16.62 26.73
CA CYS A 23 9.01 -15.81 25.54
C CYS A 23 8.45 -16.72 24.45
N SER A 24 7.15 -16.63 24.19
CA SER A 24 6.51 -17.22 23.03
C SER A 24 7.09 -16.56 21.78
N SER A 25 8.23 -17.05 21.32
CA SER A 25 8.67 -16.81 19.95
C SER A 25 7.68 -17.54 19.07
N ASN A 26 6.97 -16.79 18.21
CA ASN A 26 6.14 -17.41 17.16
C ASN A 26 7.08 -18.20 16.25
N PRO A 27 7.02 -19.57 16.21
CA PRO A 27 7.96 -20.37 15.43
C PRO A 27 7.89 -20.12 13.93
N ASN A 28 6.85 -19.43 13.47
CA ASN A 28 6.62 -19.04 12.08
C ASN A 28 7.00 -17.57 11.81
N ALA A 29 7.57 -16.84 12.76
CA ALA A 29 8.01 -15.47 12.52
C ALA A 29 9.27 -15.49 11.65
N ILE A 30 9.20 -14.79 10.51
CA ILE A 30 10.37 -14.56 9.66
C ILE A 30 11.31 -13.61 10.41
N GLU A 31 12.52 -14.09 10.72
CA GLU A 31 13.55 -13.22 11.29
C GLU A 31 14.10 -12.28 10.19
N PRO A 32 14.10 -10.97 10.43
CA PRO A 32 14.62 -10.03 9.45
C PRO A 32 16.13 -10.12 9.32
N ASN A 33 16.63 -10.10 8.09
CA ASN A 33 18.04 -9.95 7.84
C ASN A 33 18.61 -8.71 8.55
N PRO A 34 19.85 -8.74 9.07
CA PRO A 34 20.54 -7.56 9.53
C PRO A 34 20.64 -6.54 8.40
N LEU A 35 20.79 -5.26 8.76
CA LEU A 35 20.98 -4.22 7.75
C LEU A 35 22.25 -4.50 6.95
N PRO A 36 22.15 -4.65 5.61
CA PRO A 36 23.32 -4.94 4.79
C PRO A 36 24.32 -3.77 4.82
N GLU A 37 25.61 -4.09 4.81
CA GLU A 37 26.65 -3.11 4.53
C GLU A 37 26.73 -2.86 3.02
N PHE A 38 27.00 -1.64 2.61
CA PHE A 38 27.12 -1.24 1.21
C PHE A 38 27.95 0.03 1.06
N SER A 39 28.55 0.22 -0.10
CA SER A 39 29.17 1.48 -0.47
C SER A 39 28.09 2.46 -0.93
N SER A 40 27.93 3.56 -0.20
CA SER A 40 26.89 4.55 -0.49
C SER A 40 27.29 5.45 -1.64
N GLU A 41 26.58 5.41 -2.74
CA GLU A 41 26.80 6.22 -3.94
C GLU A 41 25.97 7.49 -3.93
N TYR A 42 24.85 7.46 -3.23
CA TYR A 42 23.94 8.59 -3.10
C TYR A 42 23.71 8.93 -1.64
N ARG A 43 23.35 10.18 -1.42
CA ARG A 43 22.90 10.70 -0.14
C ARG A 43 21.44 11.10 -0.23
N ALA A 44 20.60 10.47 0.56
CA ALA A 44 19.23 10.94 0.76
C ALA A 44 19.22 12.19 1.63
N LYS A 45 18.75 13.31 1.08
CA LYS A 45 18.64 14.59 1.77
C LYS A 45 17.18 14.89 2.06
N THR A 46 16.87 15.12 3.33
CA THR A 46 15.55 15.59 3.76
C THR A 46 15.36 17.03 3.32
N LEU A 47 14.37 17.28 2.46
CA LEU A 47 13.97 18.63 2.08
C LEU A 47 13.13 19.28 3.19
N TRP A 48 12.17 18.55 3.69
CA TRP A 48 11.33 18.93 4.82
C TRP A 48 10.61 17.74 5.45
N SER A 49 10.09 17.94 6.66
CA SER A 49 9.16 16.99 7.28
C SER A 49 8.08 17.70 8.08
N ARG A 50 6.88 17.15 8.13
CA ARG A 50 5.70 17.69 8.82
C ARG A 50 4.93 16.60 9.54
N GLN A 51 4.27 16.96 10.62
CA GLN A 51 3.34 16.09 11.32
C GLN A 51 1.93 16.30 10.78
N VAL A 52 1.28 15.24 10.29
CA VAL A 52 -0.10 15.27 9.78
C VAL A 52 -1.09 15.09 10.94
N GLY A 53 -0.89 14.06 11.71
CA GLY A 53 -1.69 13.68 12.87
C GLY A 53 -0.95 12.57 13.63
N ASP A 54 -1.67 11.59 14.18
CA ASP A 54 -1.09 10.48 14.95
C ASP A 54 -0.80 9.23 14.09
N GLY A 55 -1.04 9.31 12.79
CA GLY A 55 -0.80 8.24 11.83
C GLY A 55 -1.84 7.13 11.85
N VAL A 56 -1.42 5.91 11.53
CA VAL A 56 -2.34 4.75 11.41
C VAL A 56 -2.61 4.07 12.77
N LYS A 57 -2.00 4.54 13.86
CA LYS A 57 -2.08 3.90 15.20
C LYS A 57 -1.59 2.43 15.12
N LYS A 58 -2.44 1.48 15.51
CA LYS A 58 -2.19 0.04 15.43
C LYS A 58 -3.00 -0.63 14.33
N GLN A 59 -3.53 0.17 13.39
CA GLN A 59 -4.33 -0.34 12.29
C GLN A 59 -3.43 -0.79 11.14
N ALA A 60 -3.78 -1.91 10.52
CA ALA A 60 -3.15 -2.36 9.27
C ALA A 60 -3.78 -1.61 8.09
N LEU A 61 -3.44 -0.33 7.93
CA LEU A 61 -3.97 0.55 6.90
C LEU A 61 -2.84 1.07 6.01
N ARG A 62 -3.17 1.32 4.75
CA ARG A 62 -2.30 1.95 3.76
C ARG A 62 -2.82 3.34 3.42
N LEU A 63 -2.56 4.30 4.30
CA LEU A 63 -2.94 5.70 4.08
C LEU A 63 -1.96 6.36 3.11
N THR A 64 -2.13 6.06 1.83
CA THR A 64 -1.30 6.62 0.76
C THR A 64 -1.55 8.12 0.66
N PRO A 65 -0.50 8.96 0.69
CA PRO A 65 -0.61 10.37 0.36
C PRO A 65 -1.00 10.55 -1.10
N ALA A 66 -1.62 11.69 -1.41
CA ALA A 66 -1.92 12.10 -2.78
C ALA A 66 -1.25 13.44 -3.09
N GLU A 67 -1.04 13.70 -4.37
CA GLU A 67 -0.36 14.90 -4.81
C GLU A 67 -1.03 15.53 -6.04
N THR A 68 -0.87 16.83 -6.17
CA THR A 68 -1.21 17.62 -7.35
C THR A 68 -0.07 18.61 -7.64
N HIS A 69 -0.21 19.44 -8.66
CA HIS A 69 0.74 20.54 -8.88
C HIS A 69 0.81 21.54 -7.71
N ARG A 70 -0.23 21.65 -6.87
CA ARG A 70 -0.31 22.58 -5.74
C ARG A 70 0.39 22.07 -4.49
N GLY A 71 0.38 20.76 -4.26
CA GLY A 71 0.95 20.21 -3.05
C GLY A 71 0.74 18.73 -2.84
N ILE A 72 1.17 18.28 -1.68
CA ILE A 72 1.03 16.91 -1.18
C ILE A 72 0.00 16.88 -0.04
N TYR A 73 -0.92 15.93 -0.09
CA TYR A 73 -2.01 15.75 0.86
C TYR A 73 -1.83 14.42 1.59
N ALA A 74 -2.00 14.44 2.89
CA ALA A 74 -1.92 13.23 3.70
C ALA A 74 -2.94 13.24 4.82
N ALA A 75 -3.34 12.06 5.25
CA ALA A 75 -4.31 11.87 6.31
C ALA A 75 -3.77 10.97 7.43
N ASP A 76 -4.39 11.05 8.61
CA ASP A 76 -4.29 10.06 9.66
C ASP A 76 -5.61 9.29 9.85
N TYR A 77 -5.54 8.16 10.53
CA TYR A 77 -6.70 7.32 10.82
C TYR A 77 -7.80 8.02 11.63
N GLN A 78 -7.46 9.06 12.42
CA GLN A 78 -8.41 9.78 13.29
C GLN A 78 -9.08 10.97 12.62
N GLY A 79 -8.93 11.10 11.30
CA GLY A 79 -9.60 12.12 10.51
C GLY A 79 -8.88 13.45 10.41
N VAL A 80 -7.59 13.50 10.69
CA VAL A 80 -6.79 14.68 10.36
C VAL A 80 -6.32 14.56 8.91
N ILE A 81 -6.66 15.56 8.10
CA ILE A 81 -6.17 15.71 6.72
C ILE A 81 -5.43 17.04 6.63
N ALA A 82 -4.30 17.07 5.94
CA ALA A 82 -3.54 18.30 5.72
C ALA A 82 -2.89 18.31 4.34
N GLY A 83 -2.87 19.47 3.72
CA GLY A 83 -2.14 19.77 2.50
C GLY A 83 -0.88 20.59 2.80
N PHE A 84 0.19 20.31 2.07
CA PHE A 84 1.49 20.99 2.19
C PHE A 84 2.06 21.31 0.81
N ALA A 85 2.61 22.52 0.64
CA ALA A 85 3.30 22.91 -0.58
C ALA A 85 4.59 22.07 -0.77
N HIS A 86 4.93 21.76 -2.02
CA HIS A 86 6.07 20.90 -2.37
C HIS A 86 7.42 21.42 -1.87
N GLU A 87 7.72 22.71 -2.11
CA GLU A 87 9.07 23.23 -1.92
C GLU A 87 9.59 23.15 -0.48
N ARG A 88 8.81 23.60 0.49
CA ARG A 88 9.23 23.71 1.91
C ARG A 88 8.27 23.03 2.88
N GLY A 89 7.27 22.31 2.37
CA GLY A 89 6.24 21.71 3.19
C GLY A 89 5.46 22.77 3.99
N LYS A 90 5.28 23.99 3.44
CA LYS A 90 4.41 24.99 4.06
C LYS A 90 2.99 24.43 4.06
N ARG A 91 2.34 24.42 5.23
CA ARG A 91 0.97 23.94 5.32
C ARG A 91 0.03 24.87 4.53
N LEU A 92 -0.70 24.27 3.59
CA LEU A 92 -1.76 24.94 2.83
C LEU A 92 -3.00 25.05 3.70
N TRP A 93 -3.47 23.92 4.20
CA TRP A 93 -4.59 23.82 5.12
C TRP A 93 -4.48 22.58 6.00
N ARG A 94 -5.32 22.48 7.01
CA ARG A 94 -5.48 21.32 7.90
C ARG A 94 -6.90 21.30 8.46
N VAL A 95 -7.56 20.15 8.33
CA VAL A 95 -8.90 19.90 8.86
C VAL A 95 -8.88 18.70 9.79
N LYS A 96 -9.82 18.66 10.72
CA LYS A 96 -10.11 17.48 11.55
C LYS A 96 -11.58 17.14 11.29
N THR A 97 -11.83 16.04 10.60
CA THR A 97 -13.15 15.63 10.12
C THR A 97 -13.99 14.95 11.20
N GLY A 98 -13.33 14.32 12.19
CA GLY A 98 -13.99 13.50 13.20
C GLY A 98 -14.27 12.06 12.75
N GLU A 99 -13.95 11.72 11.51
CA GLU A 99 -14.16 10.42 10.90
C GLU A 99 -12.96 9.50 11.09
N ARG A 100 -13.13 8.22 10.80
CA ARG A 100 -12.03 7.25 10.71
C ARG A 100 -11.66 7.04 9.25
N ILE A 101 -10.59 7.67 8.80
CA ILE A 101 -10.12 7.51 7.42
C ILE A 101 -9.41 6.18 7.29
N SER A 102 -9.90 5.29 6.45
CA SER A 102 -9.35 3.95 6.22
C SER A 102 -8.75 3.78 4.83
N GLY A 103 -9.22 4.53 3.83
CA GLY A 103 -8.69 4.56 2.47
C GLY A 103 -7.56 5.55 2.29
N GLY A 104 -6.64 5.26 1.35
CA GLY A 104 -5.66 6.24 0.89
C GLY A 104 -6.34 7.44 0.22
N LEU A 105 -5.60 8.53 0.08
CA LEU A 105 -6.11 9.73 -0.58
C LEU A 105 -5.93 9.65 -2.10
N TYR A 106 -6.82 10.30 -2.80
CA TYR A 106 -6.65 10.79 -4.16
C TYR A 106 -6.72 12.31 -4.15
N ALA A 107 -5.95 12.99 -5.00
CA ALA A 107 -6.04 14.44 -5.20
C ALA A 107 -6.01 14.76 -6.69
N GLY A 108 -6.91 15.61 -7.14
CA GLY A 108 -7.04 16.04 -8.52
C GLY A 108 -8.39 16.70 -8.78
N TYR A 109 -8.53 17.37 -9.88
CA TYR A 109 -9.75 18.08 -10.27
C TYR A 109 -10.25 19.09 -9.22
N GLY A 110 -9.32 19.70 -8.44
CA GLY A 110 -9.65 20.62 -7.36
C GLY A 110 -10.19 19.95 -6.10
N LEU A 111 -10.10 18.63 -6.01
CA LEU A 111 -10.65 17.81 -4.92
C LEU A 111 -9.59 16.92 -4.28
N VAL A 112 -9.80 16.63 -3.00
CA VAL A 112 -9.11 15.56 -2.25
C VAL A 112 -10.17 14.57 -1.81
N MET A 113 -10.05 13.31 -2.27
CA MET A 113 -11.04 12.25 -2.05
C MET A 113 -10.47 11.12 -1.23
N TYR A 114 -11.33 10.46 -0.43
CA TYR A 114 -10.97 9.32 0.41
C TYR A 114 -12.19 8.50 0.80
N GLY A 115 -11.90 7.28 1.29
CA GLY A 115 -12.89 6.42 1.90
C GLY A 115 -12.78 6.38 3.42
N THR A 116 -13.90 6.12 4.10
CA THR A 116 -13.98 6.00 5.55
C THR A 116 -14.23 4.56 5.99
N ARG A 117 -13.95 4.29 7.26
CA ARG A 117 -14.26 3.03 7.91
C ARG A 117 -15.75 2.76 8.01
N GLU A 118 -16.53 3.81 8.15
CA GLU A 118 -17.98 3.78 8.23
C GLU A 118 -18.65 3.52 6.87
N GLY A 119 -17.85 3.57 5.77
CA GLY A 119 -18.30 3.27 4.42
C GLY A 119 -18.76 4.49 3.64
N ASP A 120 -18.22 5.66 3.94
CA ASP A 120 -18.48 6.85 3.15
C ASP A 120 -17.36 7.08 2.12
N ALA A 121 -17.75 7.50 0.92
CA ALA A 121 -16.91 8.21 -0.04
C ALA A 121 -17.04 9.71 0.21
N VAL A 122 -15.92 10.41 0.36
CA VAL A 122 -15.90 11.83 0.70
C VAL A 122 -14.99 12.59 -0.25
N ALA A 123 -15.46 13.74 -0.76
CA ALA A 123 -14.63 14.70 -1.47
C ALA A 123 -14.57 16.02 -0.72
N ARG A 124 -13.37 16.58 -0.66
CA ARG A 124 -13.05 17.86 -0.05
C ARG A 124 -12.40 18.78 -1.06
N SER A 125 -12.63 20.07 -0.90
CA SER A 125 -11.96 21.11 -1.70
C SER A 125 -10.45 21.03 -1.50
N GLU A 126 -9.71 21.05 -2.59
CA GLU A 126 -8.26 21.15 -2.59
C GLU A 126 -7.77 22.50 -2.04
N ASP A 127 -8.59 23.55 -2.11
CA ASP A 127 -8.24 24.92 -1.72
C ASP A 127 -8.13 25.09 -0.21
N ASP A 128 -9.10 24.58 0.54
CA ASP A 128 -9.25 24.84 1.97
C ASP A 128 -9.61 23.62 2.83
N GLY A 129 -9.86 22.45 2.19
CA GLY A 129 -10.26 21.21 2.85
C GLY A 129 -11.73 21.17 3.30
N SER A 130 -12.58 22.12 2.89
CA SER A 130 -14.03 22.07 3.13
C SER A 130 -14.65 20.86 2.42
N GLU A 131 -15.72 20.28 3.00
CA GLU A 131 -16.42 19.16 2.40
C GLU A 131 -17.25 19.64 1.21
N VAL A 132 -17.10 18.96 0.07
CA VAL A 132 -17.84 19.24 -1.17
C VAL A 132 -19.02 18.30 -1.31
N TRP A 133 -18.77 16.98 -1.17
CA TRP A 133 -19.81 15.98 -1.18
C TRP A 133 -19.42 14.76 -0.33
N ARG A 134 -20.45 14.01 0.06
CA ARG A 134 -20.37 12.75 0.81
C ARG A 134 -21.43 11.79 0.31
N VAL A 135 -21.04 10.50 0.13
CA VAL A 135 -21.94 9.43 -0.30
C VAL A 135 -21.72 8.21 0.55
N ALA A 136 -22.78 7.69 1.16
CA ALA A 136 -22.73 6.45 1.92
C ALA A 136 -22.72 5.25 0.96
N LEU A 137 -21.64 4.46 0.97
CA LEU A 137 -21.48 3.24 0.18
C LEU A 137 -21.87 1.98 0.98
N GLY A 138 -22.02 2.13 2.30
CA GLY A 138 -22.56 1.11 3.20
C GLY A 138 -21.56 0.06 3.69
N SER A 139 -20.29 0.08 3.22
CA SER A 139 -19.22 -0.80 3.68
C SER A 139 -17.86 -0.11 3.60
N GLU A 140 -16.92 -0.51 4.47
CA GLU A 140 -15.61 0.15 4.60
C GLU A 140 -14.87 0.28 3.26
N VAL A 141 -14.22 1.42 3.03
CA VAL A 141 -13.40 1.71 1.85
C VAL A 141 -11.93 1.77 2.26
N LEU A 142 -11.10 0.85 1.76
CA LEU A 142 -9.68 0.71 2.17
C LEU A 142 -8.67 1.24 1.14
N ALA A 143 -9.06 1.33 -0.13
CA ALA A 143 -8.19 1.83 -1.20
C ALA A 143 -8.51 3.30 -1.52
N PRO A 144 -7.55 4.07 -2.05
CA PRO A 144 -7.85 5.34 -2.67
C PRO A 144 -8.75 5.12 -3.90
N PRO A 145 -9.64 6.08 -4.26
CA PRO A 145 -10.42 5.99 -5.49
C PRO A 145 -9.53 6.18 -6.72
N ALA A 146 -9.96 5.62 -7.86
CA ALA A 146 -9.50 6.03 -9.17
C ALA A 146 -10.43 7.15 -9.69
N VAL A 147 -9.85 8.19 -10.25
CA VAL A 147 -10.65 9.36 -10.63
C VAL A 147 -10.22 9.90 -12.00
N ASN A 148 -11.17 10.24 -12.84
CA ASN A 148 -10.99 11.04 -14.04
C ASN A 148 -11.90 12.28 -13.99
N ALA A 149 -12.01 13.01 -15.08
CA ALA A 149 -12.84 14.23 -15.13
C ALA A 149 -14.35 13.98 -14.93
N SER A 150 -14.83 12.76 -15.21
CA SER A 150 -16.25 12.40 -15.21
C SER A 150 -16.65 11.58 -13.99
N ILE A 151 -15.81 10.61 -13.58
CA ILE A 151 -16.14 9.64 -12.52
C ILE A 151 -15.04 9.49 -11.50
N ALA A 152 -15.44 9.27 -10.26
CA ALA A 152 -14.62 8.79 -9.15
C ALA A 152 -15.07 7.37 -8.77
N VAL A 153 -14.19 6.38 -8.92
CA VAL A 153 -14.49 4.97 -8.70
C VAL A 153 -13.98 4.54 -7.33
N PHE A 154 -14.88 4.13 -6.46
CA PHE A 154 -14.60 3.62 -5.13
C PHE A 154 -14.91 2.12 -5.07
N GLN A 155 -14.09 1.38 -4.32
CA GLN A 155 -14.33 -0.03 -4.04
C GLN A 155 -14.45 -0.24 -2.54
N SER A 156 -15.56 -0.85 -2.11
CA SER A 156 -15.78 -1.24 -0.72
C SER A 156 -15.30 -2.66 -0.43
N ILE A 157 -15.03 -2.94 0.85
CA ILE A 157 -14.43 -4.22 1.28
C ILE A 157 -15.33 -5.43 1.02
N ASP A 158 -16.64 -5.23 0.87
CA ASP A 158 -17.62 -6.26 0.52
C ASP A 158 -17.69 -6.59 -0.97
N GLY A 159 -16.77 -5.99 -1.78
CA GLY A 159 -16.61 -6.29 -3.20
C GLY A 159 -17.51 -5.47 -4.13
N ARG A 160 -18.20 -4.44 -3.62
CA ARG A 160 -18.94 -3.51 -4.45
C ARG A 160 -18.05 -2.41 -5.00
N VAL A 161 -18.30 -2.02 -6.22
CA VAL A 161 -17.64 -0.92 -6.93
C VAL A 161 -18.67 0.13 -7.26
N PHE A 162 -18.37 1.38 -6.99
CA PHE A 162 -19.26 2.51 -7.23
C PHE A 162 -18.54 3.54 -8.08
N ALA A 163 -19.13 3.96 -9.19
CA ALA A 163 -18.72 5.15 -9.90
C ALA A 163 -19.64 6.31 -9.53
N LEU A 164 -19.05 7.33 -9.00
CA LEU A 164 -19.72 8.57 -8.62
C LEU A 164 -19.29 9.68 -9.57
N ASP A 165 -20.17 10.62 -9.86
CA ASP A 165 -19.79 11.82 -10.58
C ASP A 165 -18.70 12.57 -9.80
N THR A 166 -17.62 12.93 -10.46
CA THR A 166 -16.44 13.50 -9.80
C THR A 166 -16.75 14.80 -9.04
N LEU A 167 -17.63 15.63 -9.57
CA LEU A 167 -17.91 16.96 -9.00
C LEU A 167 -19.08 16.97 -8.03
N SER A 168 -20.13 16.18 -8.30
CA SER A 168 -21.36 16.19 -7.48
C SER A 168 -21.46 15.03 -6.48
N GLY A 169 -20.72 13.92 -6.70
CA GLY A 169 -20.88 12.70 -5.93
C GLY A 169 -22.10 11.85 -6.33
N GLU A 170 -22.89 12.26 -7.32
CA GLU A 170 -24.04 11.50 -7.77
C GLU A 170 -23.60 10.12 -8.32
N GLN A 171 -24.28 9.05 -7.87
CA GLN A 171 -23.95 7.69 -8.35
C GLN A 171 -24.35 7.53 -9.82
N ARG A 172 -23.36 7.19 -10.66
CA ARG A 172 -23.54 6.91 -12.08
C ARG A 172 -23.91 5.44 -12.31
N TRP A 173 -23.13 4.55 -11.72
CA TRP A 173 -23.33 3.11 -11.80
C TRP A 173 -22.72 2.40 -10.59
N SER A 174 -23.08 1.14 -10.40
CA SER A 174 -22.41 0.24 -9.46
C SER A 174 -22.25 -1.15 -10.07
N PHE A 175 -21.23 -1.87 -9.59
CA PHE A 175 -20.92 -3.24 -9.97
C PHE A 175 -20.66 -4.07 -8.72
N ASP A 176 -21.30 -5.26 -8.63
CA ASP A 176 -21.20 -6.15 -7.48
C ASP A 176 -20.40 -7.41 -7.83
N ASN A 177 -19.39 -7.73 -7.02
CA ASN A 177 -18.67 -8.99 -7.09
C ASN A 177 -18.55 -9.60 -5.69
N PRO A 178 -19.26 -10.72 -5.42
CA PRO A 178 -19.23 -11.35 -4.11
C PRO A 178 -17.81 -11.76 -3.70
N VAL A 179 -17.41 -11.38 -2.50
CA VAL A 179 -16.11 -11.72 -1.91
C VAL A 179 -16.26 -12.85 -0.89
N PRO A 180 -15.19 -13.65 -0.63
CA PRO A 180 -15.18 -14.63 0.44
C PRO A 180 -15.40 -14.01 1.82
N ILE A 181 -15.89 -14.82 2.78
CA ILE A 181 -16.06 -14.38 4.18
C ILE A 181 -14.69 -14.07 4.81
N LEU A 182 -13.67 -14.85 4.47
CA LEU A 182 -12.30 -14.63 4.95
C LEU A 182 -11.48 -13.95 3.84
N ILE A 183 -11.05 -12.72 4.11
CA ILE A 183 -10.20 -11.91 3.23
C ILE A 183 -9.06 -11.30 4.03
N LEU A 184 -7.96 -10.94 3.37
CA LEU A 184 -7.00 -10.00 3.94
C LEU A 184 -7.70 -8.64 4.06
N ARG A 185 -7.41 -7.91 5.15
CA ARG A 185 -7.92 -6.55 5.28
C ARG A 185 -7.13 -5.60 4.38
N GLY A 186 -7.38 -5.69 3.09
CA GLY A 186 -6.81 -4.88 2.01
C GLY A 186 -7.84 -4.73 0.89
N ALA A 187 -7.61 -3.78 0.00
CA ALA A 187 -8.36 -3.62 -1.24
C ALA A 187 -7.39 -3.19 -2.34
N ALA A 188 -7.60 -3.71 -3.54
CA ALA A 188 -6.92 -3.22 -4.71
C ALA A 188 -7.36 -1.78 -4.98
N THR A 189 -6.43 -0.94 -5.39
CA THR A 189 -6.78 0.38 -5.90
C THR A 189 -7.41 0.20 -7.28
N PRO A 190 -8.65 0.66 -7.51
CA PRO A 190 -9.22 0.70 -8.86
C PRO A 190 -8.30 1.50 -9.79
N LEU A 191 -8.38 1.24 -11.06
CA LEU A 191 -7.59 1.97 -12.06
C LEU A 191 -8.49 2.36 -13.23
N ILE A 192 -8.43 3.61 -13.65
CA ILE A 192 -9.08 4.10 -14.88
C ILE A 192 -8.00 4.28 -15.93
N ALA A 193 -8.13 3.59 -17.04
CA ALA A 193 -7.28 3.77 -18.20
C ALA A 193 -8.12 3.65 -19.47
N ASN A 194 -7.93 4.59 -20.38
CA ASN A 194 -8.78 4.72 -21.57
C ASN A 194 -10.27 4.83 -21.15
N ASP A 195 -11.16 4.11 -21.81
CA ASP A 195 -12.59 4.05 -21.50
C ASP A 195 -12.95 2.87 -20.58
N ARG A 196 -12.02 2.42 -19.73
CA ARG A 196 -12.16 1.22 -18.89
C ARG A 196 -11.82 1.51 -17.44
N VAL A 197 -12.55 0.82 -16.56
CA VAL A 197 -12.26 0.73 -15.14
C VAL A 197 -11.79 -0.69 -14.82
N TYR A 198 -10.56 -0.82 -14.32
CA TYR A 198 -10.03 -2.10 -13.85
C TYR A 198 -10.21 -2.19 -12.35
N VAL A 199 -10.76 -3.32 -11.92
CA VAL A 199 -10.98 -3.63 -10.51
C VAL A 199 -10.51 -5.05 -10.20
N ALA A 200 -9.96 -5.24 -9.01
CA ALA A 200 -9.50 -6.55 -8.57
C ALA A 200 -10.03 -6.84 -7.17
N PHE A 201 -10.23 -8.12 -6.86
CA PHE A 201 -11.01 -8.55 -5.71
C PHE A 201 -10.27 -9.57 -4.85
N ALA A 202 -10.70 -9.68 -3.59
CA ALA A 202 -10.18 -10.64 -2.62
C ALA A 202 -10.44 -12.11 -2.95
N ASN A 203 -11.19 -12.40 -4.01
CA ASN A 203 -11.40 -13.75 -4.53
C ASN A 203 -10.46 -14.11 -5.70
N GLY A 204 -9.45 -13.30 -5.96
CA GLY A 204 -8.49 -13.49 -7.06
C GLY A 204 -9.02 -13.12 -8.45
N LYS A 205 -10.22 -12.56 -8.56
CA LYS A 205 -10.77 -12.06 -9.82
C LYS A 205 -10.29 -10.65 -10.15
N VAL A 206 -10.17 -10.39 -11.43
CA VAL A 206 -9.97 -9.06 -12.04
C VAL A 206 -11.05 -8.85 -13.07
N ALA A 207 -11.61 -7.65 -13.13
CA ALA A 207 -12.59 -7.25 -14.14
C ALA A 207 -12.16 -5.94 -14.80
N ALA A 208 -12.44 -5.85 -16.11
CA ALA A 208 -12.49 -4.58 -16.81
C ALA A 208 -13.96 -4.24 -17.05
N LEU A 209 -14.35 -3.06 -16.62
CA LEU A 209 -15.68 -2.52 -16.77
C LEU A 209 -15.64 -1.36 -17.76
N ASP A 210 -16.69 -1.17 -18.49
CA ASP A 210 -16.91 0.04 -19.28
C ASP A 210 -17.04 1.24 -18.35
N ALA A 211 -16.27 2.30 -18.57
CA ALA A 211 -16.19 3.42 -17.65
C ALA A 211 -17.49 4.23 -17.54
N ASP A 212 -18.29 4.28 -18.59
CA ASP A 212 -19.51 5.06 -18.64
C ASP A 212 -20.71 4.33 -18.02
N THR A 213 -20.76 3.00 -18.21
CA THR A 213 -21.95 2.20 -17.85
C THR A 213 -21.73 1.23 -16.71
N GLY A 214 -20.48 0.91 -16.37
CA GLY A 214 -20.12 -0.13 -15.40
C GLY A 214 -20.34 -1.57 -15.90
N ALA A 215 -20.71 -1.74 -17.17
CA ALA A 215 -20.93 -3.07 -17.75
C ALA A 215 -19.58 -3.83 -17.83
N PRO A 216 -19.54 -5.13 -17.44
CA PRO A 216 -18.32 -5.89 -17.53
C PRO A 216 -17.95 -6.17 -18.99
N LEU A 217 -16.76 -5.74 -19.40
CA LEU A 217 -16.16 -6.03 -20.69
C LEU A 217 -15.52 -7.42 -20.67
N TRP A 218 -14.82 -7.71 -19.59
CA TRP A 218 -14.33 -9.06 -19.29
C TRP A 218 -14.11 -9.22 -17.78
N GLU A 219 -14.20 -10.47 -17.34
CA GLU A 219 -13.79 -10.92 -16.00
C GLU A 219 -12.84 -12.10 -16.13
N ARG A 220 -11.78 -12.12 -15.34
CA ARG A 220 -10.78 -13.20 -15.31
C ARG A 220 -10.31 -13.45 -13.89
N ARG A 221 -9.95 -14.70 -13.64
CA ARG A 221 -9.28 -15.09 -12.41
C ARG A 221 -7.76 -14.97 -12.64
N ALA A 222 -7.11 -14.06 -11.92
CA ALA A 222 -5.67 -13.85 -11.98
C ALA A 222 -4.91 -14.71 -10.96
N ALA A 223 -5.60 -15.20 -9.90
CA ALA A 223 -5.03 -16.09 -8.91
C ALA A 223 -6.05 -17.15 -8.50
N GLU A 224 -5.63 -18.42 -8.51
CA GLU A 224 -6.49 -19.55 -8.13
C GLU A 224 -6.32 -19.85 -6.64
N PRO A 225 -7.42 -19.97 -5.87
CA PRO A 225 -7.36 -20.45 -4.50
C PRO A 225 -6.88 -21.90 -4.45
N THR A 226 -5.70 -22.13 -3.89
CA THR A 226 -5.12 -23.47 -3.75
C THR A 226 -4.90 -23.80 -2.27
N GLY A 227 -5.06 -25.07 -1.88
CA GLY A 227 -4.85 -25.50 -0.50
C GLY A 227 -6.03 -26.27 0.09
N ARG A 228 -5.83 -26.78 1.31
CA ARG A 228 -6.80 -27.64 2.01
C ARG A 228 -7.62 -26.88 3.06
N SER A 229 -7.10 -25.81 3.59
CA SER A 229 -7.78 -24.95 4.59
C SER A 229 -8.22 -23.64 3.97
N GLU A 230 -9.20 -22.96 4.59
CA GLU A 230 -9.65 -21.61 4.18
C GLU A 230 -8.49 -20.60 4.19
N LEU A 231 -7.55 -20.75 5.13
CA LEU A 231 -6.37 -19.87 5.24
C LEU A 231 -5.38 -20.08 4.07
N GLU A 232 -5.19 -21.33 3.63
CA GLU A 232 -4.34 -21.66 2.48
C GLU A 232 -4.98 -21.21 1.16
N ARG A 233 -6.30 -21.14 1.11
CA ARG A 233 -7.07 -20.69 -0.07
C ARG A 233 -7.20 -19.17 -0.19
N LEU A 234 -6.64 -18.42 0.75
CA LEU A 234 -6.63 -16.97 0.68
C LEU A 234 -5.82 -16.49 -0.53
N VAL A 235 -6.48 -16.00 -1.56
CA VAL A 235 -5.86 -15.32 -2.71
C VAL A 235 -6.46 -13.92 -2.79
N ASP A 236 -5.75 -12.94 -2.28
CA ASP A 236 -6.24 -11.56 -2.22
C ASP A 236 -5.40 -10.68 -3.15
N ILE A 237 -6.09 -9.92 -4.01
CA ILE A 237 -5.46 -8.87 -4.81
C ILE A 237 -5.72 -7.57 -4.08
N SER A 238 -4.71 -7.09 -3.33
CA SER A 238 -4.81 -5.91 -2.48
C SER A 238 -3.73 -4.87 -2.75
N ASN A 239 -3.10 -4.92 -3.92
CA ASN A 239 -2.12 -3.95 -4.38
C ASN A 239 -2.68 -3.06 -5.50
N ASN A 240 -1.83 -2.17 -6.03
CA ASN A 240 -2.16 -1.43 -7.24
C ASN A 240 -2.07 -2.33 -8.47
N MET A 241 -2.90 -2.07 -9.45
CA MET A 241 -2.72 -2.54 -10.82
C MET A 241 -1.94 -1.52 -11.63
N ILE A 242 -1.29 -1.97 -12.71
CA ILE A 242 -0.62 -1.10 -13.68
C ILE A 242 -1.15 -1.47 -15.06
N VAL A 243 -1.53 -0.48 -15.87
CA VAL A 243 -1.87 -0.66 -17.29
C VAL A 243 -0.78 0.00 -18.11
N GLU A 244 -0.06 -0.80 -18.87
CA GLU A 244 1.06 -0.33 -19.72
C GLU A 244 1.28 -1.29 -20.89
N GLY A 245 1.50 -0.75 -22.08
CA GLY A 245 1.84 -1.56 -23.26
C GLY A 245 0.80 -2.59 -23.70
N GLY A 246 -0.49 -2.33 -23.43
CA GLY A 246 -1.59 -3.27 -23.72
C GLY A 246 -1.75 -4.39 -22.70
N GLY A 247 -1.04 -4.32 -21.58
CA GLY A 247 -1.12 -5.29 -20.49
C GLY A 247 -1.60 -4.70 -19.18
N VAL A 248 -2.39 -5.47 -18.43
CA VAL A 248 -2.81 -5.19 -17.07
C VAL A 248 -1.99 -6.05 -16.11
N PHE A 249 -1.10 -5.42 -15.35
CA PHE A 249 -0.22 -6.07 -14.38
C PHE A 249 -0.94 -6.20 -13.04
N VAL A 250 -1.01 -7.41 -12.53
CA VAL A 250 -1.74 -7.76 -11.30
C VAL A 250 -0.88 -8.65 -10.43
N GLY A 251 -0.80 -8.35 -9.14
CA GLY A 251 -0.15 -9.20 -8.16
C GLY A 251 -1.13 -9.65 -7.08
N SER A 252 -0.94 -10.84 -6.51
CA SER A 252 -1.81 -11.40 -5.48
C SER A 252 -1.04 -11.97 -4.29
N PHE A 253 -1.70 -12.04 -3.16
CA PHE A 253 -1.25 -12.80 -1.99
C PHE A 253 -1.47 -14.29 -2.24
N GLN A 254 -0.50 -15.12 -1.87
CA GLN A 254 -0.52 -16.59 -2.03
C GLN A 254 -0.90 -17.07 -3.45
N GLY A 255 -0.57 -16.30 -4.46
CA GLY A 255 -0.93 -16.59 -5.85
C GLY A 255 0.20 -16.26 -6.80
N SER A 256 -0.06 -15.31 -7.68
CA SER A 256 0.83 -15.00 -8.80
C SER A 256 0.94 -13.49 -9.05
N VAL A 257 1.98 -13.13 -9.80
CA VAL A 257 2.03 -11.90 -10.59
C VAL A 257 1.71 -12.27 -12.03
N SER A 258 0.73 -11.62 -12.63
CA SER A 258 0.25 -11.90 -13.98
C SER A 258 0.17 -10.63 -14.80
N VAL A 259 0.35 -10.75 -16.10
CA VAL A 259 0.00 -9.72 -17.08
C VAL A 259 -1.14 -10.23 -17.92
N LEU A 260 -2.26 -9.52 -17.88
CA LEU A 260 -3.46 -9.83 -18.64
C LEU A 260 -3.52 -8.89 -19.85
N ASP A 261 -3.96 -9.40 -20.97
CA ASP A 261 -4.29 -8.60 -22.15
C ASP A 261 -5.37 -7.56 -21.83
N GLU A 262 -5.14 -6.31 -22.12
CA GLU A 262 -6.02 -5.20 -21.77
C GLU A 262 -7.43 -5.35 -22.37
N GLU A 263 -7.54 -5.93 -23.56
CA GLU A 263 -8.82 -6.04 -24.28
C GLU A 263 -9.64 -7.27 -23.89
N SER A 264 -8.97 -8.41 -23.70
CA SER A 264 -9.64 -9.71 -23.49
C SER A 264 -9.48 -10.29 -22.10
N GLY A 265 -8.58 -9.75 -21.29
CA GLY A 265 -8.20 -10.30 -19.99
C GLY A 265 -7.45 -11.63 -20.06
N ARG A 266 -7.03 -12.10 -21.24
CA ARG A 266 -6.25 -13.33 -21.39
C ARG A 266 -4.83 -13.11 -20.84
N PRO A 267 -4.26 -14.08 -20.09
CA PRO A 267 -2.91 -13.91 -19.58
C PRO A 267 -1.88 -13.98 -20.71
N TYR A 268 -0.99 -13.01 -20.77
CA TYR A 268 0.23 -13.08 -21.57
C TYR A 268 1.26 -13.99 -20.89
N TRP A 269 1.44 -13.80 -19.57
CA TRP A 269 2.24 -14.66 -18.73
C TRP A 269 1.77 -14.58 -17.28
N THR A 270 2.13 -15.61 -16.51
CA THR A 270 1.86 -15.72 -15.07
C THR A 270 3.09 -16.30 -14.39
N LYS A 271 3.48 -15.71 -13.27
CA LYS A 271 4.62 -16.14 -12.45
C LYS A 271 4.15 -16.36 -11.02
N GLU A 272 4.37 -17.55 -10.47
CA GLU A 272 4.09 -17.84 -9.07
C GLU A 272 4.92 -16.94 -8.16
N MET A 273 4.26 -16.06 -7.45
CA MET A 273 4.85 -15.07 -6.57
C MET A 273 3.79 -14.41 -5.69
N SER A 274 4.03 -14.33 -4.41
CA SER A 274 3.11 -13.69 -3.47
C SER A 274 3.52 -12.23 -3.22
N THR A 275 2.66 -11.28 -3.56
CA THR A 275 2.86 -9.87 -3.24
C THR A 275 1.54 -9.19 -2.86
N THR A 276 1.60 -8.32 -1.87
CA THR A 276 0.49 -7.43 -1.47
C THR A 276 0.89 -5.97 -1.52
N THR A 277 2.12 -5.68 -1.92
CA THR A 277 2.68 -4.33 -1.91
C THR A 277 2.52 -3.66 -3.26
N GLN A 278 2.58 -2.33 -3.26
CA GLN A 278 2.54 -1.55 -4.49
C GLN A 278 3.70 -1.90 -5.41
N MET A 279 3.38 -2.14 -6.67
CA MET A 279 4.33 -2.36 -7.76
C MET A 279 4.68 -1.03 -8.43
N ALA A 280 5.82 -1.00 -9.13
CA ALA A 280 6.24 0.10 -9.99
C ALA A 280 6.68 -0.44 -11.34
N SER A 281 6.54 0.37 -12.38
CA SER A 281 7.00 0.03 -13.73
C SER A 281 7.88 1.12 -14.31
N GLY A 282 8.77 0.75 -15.19
CA GLY A 282 9.59 1.71 -15.93
C GLY A 282 10.58 1.03 -16.89
N ARG A 283 10.71 1.57 -18.09
CA ARG A 283 11.62 1.08 -19.14
C ARG A 283 11.44 -0.41 -19.47
N GLY A 284 10.20 -0.89 -19.49
CA GLY A 284 9.90 -2.30 -19.79
C GLY A 284 10.20 -3.27 -18.64
N VAL A 285 10.42 -2.77 -17.43
CA VAL A 285 10.68 -3.56 -16.22
C VAL A 285 9.56 -3.34 -15.21
N LEU A 286 9.05 -4.44 -14.65
CA LEU A 286 8.16 -4.45 -13.50
C LEU A 286 8.98 -4.66 -12.23
N PHE A 287 8.81 -3.78 -11.25
CA PHE A 287 9.45 -3.87 -9.94
C PHE A 287 8.41 -4.14 -8.85
N LEU A 288 8.75 -5.02 -7.93
CA LEU A 288 7.90 -5.33 -6.78
C LEU A 288 8.70 -5.86 -5.60
N ALA A 289 8.11 -5.78 -4.41
CA ALA A 289 8.57 -6.50 -3.24
C ALA A 289 7.62 -7.67 -2.96
N ASP A 290 8.15 -8.87 -2.74
CA ASP A 290 7.34 -10.01 -2.33
C ASP A 290 7.04 -9.97 -0.82
N HIS A 291 6.13 -10.82 -0.34
CA HIS A 291 5.68 -10.86 1.05
C HIS A 291 6.79 -11.26 2.03
N THR A 292 7.88 -11.86 1.56
CA THR A 292 9.02 -12.26 2.37
C THR A 292 10.10 -11.17 2.47
N GLY A 293 10.02 -10.13 1.64
CA GLY A 293 10.94 -9.00 1.64
C GLY A 293 12.06 -9.08 0.61
N HIS A 294 11.93 -9.94 -0.41
CA HIS A 294 12.79 -9.84 -1.59
C HIS A 294 12.25 -8.77 -2.53
N VAL A 295 13.16 -8.08 -3.21
CA VAL A 295 12.81 -7.13 -4.27
C VAL A 295 13.18 -7.73 -5.61
N TRP A 296 12.28 -7.62 -6.57
CA TRP A 296 12.38 -8.25 -7.88
C TRP A 296 12.29 -7.21 -8.99
N ALA A 297 13.09 -7.42 -10.04
CA ALA A 297 12.90 -6.81 -11.35
C ALA A 297 12.55 -7.91 -12.36
N ILE A 298 11.47 -7.71 -13.07
CA ILE A 298 10.89 -8.67 -14.00
C ILE A 298 10.72 -7.98 -15.35
N ASP A 299 11.15 -8.63 -16.42
CA ASP A 299 10.88 -8.17 -17.78
C ASP A 299 9.36 -8.18 -18.03
N GLN A 300 8.80 -7.04 -18.41
CA GLN A 300 7.35 -6.89 -18.59
C GLN A 300 6.78 -7.76 -19.70
N ARG A 301 7.57 -8.05 -20.73
CA ARG A 301 7.12 -8.79 -21.90
C ARG A 301 7.16 -10.30 -21.71
N SER A 302 8.24 -10.82 -21.10
CA SER A 302 8.47 -12.26 -20.96
C SER A 302 8.10 -12.82 -19.61
N GLY A 303 8.08 -11.98 -18.55
CA GLY A 303 7.94 -12.44 -17.15
C GLY A 303 9.25 -13.00 -16.57
N ASP A 304 10.38 -12.89 -17.30
CA ASP A 304 11.67 -13.36 -16.82
C ASP A 304 12.22 -12.47 -15.70
N THR A 305 12.86 -13.10 -14.73
CA THR A 305 13.55 -12.37 -13.67
C THR A 305 14.85 -11.79 -14.20
N LEU A 306 14.97 -10.46 -14.18
CA LEU A 306 16.19 -9.74 -14.52
C LEU A 306 17.17 -9.76 -13.35
N TRP A 307 16.69 -9.45 -12.16
CA TRP A 307 17.43 -9.58 -10.91
C TRP A 307 16.50 -9.77 -9.69
N LYS A 308 17.07 -10.26 -8.60
CA LYS A 308 16.45 -10.43 -7.29
C LYS A 308 17.39 -9.93 -6.22
N GLN A 309 16.90 -9.13 -5.29
CA GLN A 309 17.61 -8.60 -4.14
C GLN A 309 17.11 -9.28 -2.85
N ASP A 310 17.97 -10.03 -2.17
CA ASP A 310 17.64 -10.84 -0.99
C ASP A 310 18.03 -10.17 0.34
N ALA A 311 18.85 -9.13 0.32
CA ALA A 311 19.42 -8.53 1.54
C ALA A 311 18.36 -7.93 2.49
N LEU A 312 17.15 -7.64 1.98
CA LEU A 312 16.06 -7.06 2.76
C LEU A 312 15.02 -8.10 3.23
N TYR A 313 15.35 -9.40 3.14
CA TYR A 313 14.49 -10.50 3.57
C TYR A 313 13.99 -10.30 5.02
N GLY A 314 12.72 -10.55 5.27
CA GLY A 314 12.07 -10.46 6.58
C GLY A 314 11.86 -9.05 7.11
N ARG A 315 12.27 -8.01 6.40
CA ARG A 315 12.22 -6.62 6.91
C ARG A 315 10.85 -5.94 6.77
N GLY A 316 9.82 -6.63 6.25
CA GLY A 316 8.46 -6.09 6.11
C GLY A 316 8.45 -4.85 5.21
N LEU A 317 8.76 -5.07 3.94
CA LEU A 317 8.85 -3.98 2.97
C LEU A 317 7.49 -3.39 2.63
N THR A 318 7.48 -2.09 2.33
CA THR A 318 6.35 -1.42 1.66
C THR A 318 6.39 -1.72 0.17
N GLY A 319 5.50 -1.12 -0.61
CA GLY A 319 5.67 -1.10 -2.06
C GLY A 319 6.93 -0.35 -2.49
N VAL A 320 7.20 -0.39 -3.77
CA VAL A 320 8.36 0.21 -4.43
C VAL A 320 7.96 1.44 -5.25
N ALA A 321 8.90 2.35 -5.45
CA ALA A 321 8.76 3.50 -6.36
C ALA A 321 10.08 3.80 -7.06
N LEU A 322 10.03 4.48 -8.20
CA LEU A 322 11.22 4.89 -8.96
C LEU A 322 11.54 6.37 -8.72
N GLN A 323 12.78 6.66 -8.32
CA GLN A 323 13.32 8.01 -8.12
C GLN A 323 14.70 8.13 -8.77
N HIS A 324 14.89 9.00 -9.75
CA HIS A 324 16.18 9.18 -10.43
C HIS A 324 16.83 7.87 -10.96
N GLY A 325 16.04 6.94 -11.47
CA GLY A 325 16.57 5.64 -11.90
C GLY A 325 16.94 4.69 -10.75
N GLN A 326 16.69 5.08 -9.51
CA GLN A 326 16.81 4.23 -8.34
C GLN A 326 15.44 3.71 -7.91
N LEU A 327 15.36 2.46 -7.55
CA LEU A 327 14.19 1.88 -6.91
C LEU A 327 14.25 2.15 -5.41
N VAL A 328 13.17 2.61 -4.81
CA VAL A 328 13.10 2.89 -3.37
C VAL A 328 11.97 2.12 -2.71
N THR A 329 12.24 1.57 -1.52
CA THR A 329 11.25 0.92 -0.65
C THR A 329 11.50 1.30 0.81
N GLY A 330 10.45 1.24 1.63
CA GLY A 330 10.54 1.40 3.07
C GLY A 330 10.47 0.07 3.80
N ASP A 331 11.04 -0.02 5.00
CA ASP A 331 10.93 -1.21 5.86
C ASP A 331 10.17 -0.96 7.17
N ALA A 332 9.85 -2.04 7.89
CA ALA A 332 9.09 -1.98 9.14
C ALA A 332 9.84 -1.27 10.29
N GLU A 333 11.17 -1.14 10.20
CA GLU A 333 11.99 -0.40 11.17
C GLU A 333 12.16 1.09 10.82
N GLY A 334 11.55 1.53 9.70
CA GLY A 334 11.53 2.92 9.24
C GLY A 334 12.74 3.36 8.47
N TYR A 335 13.47 2.42 7.87
CA TYR A 335 14.50 2.70 6.90
C TYR A 335 13.90 2.78 5.48
N LEU A 336 14.43 3.70 4.70
CA LEU A 336 14.28 3.77 3.25
C LEU A 336 15.55 3.20 2.63
N HIS A 337 15.39 2.33 1.66
CA HIS A 337 16.48 1.70 0.91
C HIS A 337 16.35 2.09 -0.56
N TRP A 338 17.40 2.68 -1.13
CA TRP A 338 17.50 2.93 -2.56
C TRP A 338 18.38 1.87 -3.19
N MET A 339 17.95 1.38 -4.33
CA MET A 339 18.65 0.36 -5.12
C MET A 339 18.75 0.83 -6.56
N ASP A 340 19.86 0.58 -7.18
CA ASP A 340 20.02 0.76 -8.62
C ASP A 340 18.98 -0.09 -9.37
N ALA A 341 18.17 0.53 -10.22
CA ALA A 341 17.05 -0.16 -10.88
C ALA A 341 17.50 -1.21 -11.91
N GLU A 342 18.72 -1.14 -12.43
CA GLU A 342 19.25 -2.08 -13.42
C GLU A 342 19.88 -3.33 -12.76
N THR A 343 20.47 -3.17 -11.57
CA THR A 343 21.25 -4.22 -10.92
C THR A 343 20.67 -4.71 -9.58
N GLY A 344 19.74 -3.98 -8.98
CA GLY A 344 19.21 -4.26 -7.63
C GLY A 344 20.18 -3.97 -6.49
N ARG A 345 21.37 -3.43 -6.77
CA ARG A 345 22.39 -3.12 -5.76
C ARG A 345 21.97 -1.92 -4.90
N ILE A 346 22.09 -2.04 -3.57
CA ILE A 346 21.75 -0.96 -2.64
C ILE A 346 22.75 0.18 -2.77
N THR A 347 22.26 1.40 -2.99
CA THR A 347 23.06 2.60 -3.30
C THR A 347 22.90 3.70 -2.27
N ALA A 348 21.78 3.72 -1.53
CA ALA A 348 21.56 4.68 -0.45
C ALA A 348 20.64 4.12 0.63
N ARG A 349 20.72 4.69 1.82
CA ARG A 349 19.81 4.42 2.95
C ARG A 349 19.57 5.69 3.75
N ALA A 350 18.33 5.84 4.23
CA ALA A 350 17.95 6.85 5.21
C ALA A 350 16.98 6.26 6.22
N ARG A 351 16.85 6.89 7.38
CA ARG A 351 15.87 6.49 8.40
C ARG A 351 14.96 7.66 8.73
N LEU A 352 13.66 7.47 8.60
CA LEU A 352 12.67 8.50 8.95
C LEU A 352 12.42 8.53 10.46
N HIS A 353 12.14 7.38 11.04
CA HIS A 353 11.97 7.17 12.49
C HIS A 353 11.98 5.66 12.83
N ARG A 354 11.77 5.30 14.13
CA ARG A 354 11.85 3.91 14.61
C ARG A 354 10.59 3.06 14.38
N LYS A 355 9.66 3.50 13.54
CA LYS A 355 8.44 2.76 13.14
C LYS A 355 8.37 2.80 11.62
N GLY A 356 7.79 1.79 11.02
CA GLY A 356 7.67 1.67 9.58
C GLY A 356 6.83 2.76 8.93
N PHE A 357 6.45 2.54 7.70
CA PHE A 357 5.70 3.47 6.88
C PHE A 357 4.22 3.07 6.81
N ALA A 358 3.35 4.06 6.61
CA ALA A 358 1.91 3.84 6.49
C ALA A 358 1.49 3.43 5.07
N ALA A 359 2.34 3.71 4.08
CA ALA A 359 2.10 3.41 2.68
C ALA A 359 3.42 3.26 1.91
N ALA A 360 3.34 2.84 0.66
CA ALA A 360 4.45 2.85 -0.26
C ALA A 360 4.96 4.30 -0.48
N PRO A 361 6.23 4.47 -0.84
CA PRO A 361 6.77 5.76 -1.24
C PRO A 361 6.03 6.33 -2.47
N LEU A 362 5.83 7.64 -2.50
CA LEU A 362 5.29 8.36 -3.64
C LEU A 362 6.40 9.26 -4.23
N VAL A 363 6.58 9.21 -5.54
CA VAL A 363 7.60 10.03 -6.23
C VAL A 363 6.91 10.98 -7.20
N ARG A 364 7.25 12.27 -7.11
CA ARG A 364 6.88 13.30 -8.07
C ARG A 364 8.07 14.21 -8.34
N ASP A 365 8.34 14.49 -9.62
CA ASP A 365 9.42 15.38 -10.05
C ASP A 365 10.76 15.07 -9.33
N ASN A 366 11.05 13.75 -9.21
CA ASN A 366 12.22 13.23 -8.50
C ASN A 366 12.29 13.56 -7.00
N VAL A 367 11.22 14.07 -6.40
CA VAL A 367 11.08 14.19 -4.95
C VAL A 367 10.29 13.00 -4.42
N LEU A 368 10.87 12.34 -3.41
CA LEU A 368 10.25 11.22 -2.71
C LEU A 368 9.45 11.73 -1.53
N TYR A 369 8.18 11.36 -1.45
CA TYR A 369 7.31 11.61 -0.30
C TYR A 369 7.00 10.31 0.42
N VAL A 370 7.13 10.31 1.74
CA VAL A 370 6.83 9.14 2.57
C VAL A 370 6.04 9.54 3.81
N LEU A 371 5.03 8.74 4.14
CA LEU A 371 4.24 8.87 5.34
C LEU A 371 4.58 7.75 6.32
N GLY A 372 5.15 8.11 7.47
CA GLY A 372 5.45 7.16 8.55
C GLY A 372 4.20 6.75 9.31
N GLN A 373 4.20 5.55 9.91
CA GLN A 373 3.08 5.02 10.70
C GLN A 373 2.61 5.93 11.85
N ARG A 374 3.45 6.87 12.31
CA ARG A 374 3.11 7.86 13.34
C ARG A 374 2.69 9.22 12.76
N GLY A 375 2.34 9.29 11.47
CA GLY A 375 1.84 10.49 10.82
C GLY A 375 2.90 11.52 10.43
N LYS A 376 4.18 11.16 10.45
CA LYS A 376 5.24 12.03 9.95
C LYS A 376 5.34 11.92 8.44
N LEU A 377 4.97 12.96 7.72
CA LEU A 377 5.20 13.13 6.29
C LEU A 377 6.56 13.78 6.06
N ALA A 378 7.34 13.24 5.14
CA ALA A 378 8.65 13.80 4.79
C ALA A 378 8.91 13.75 3.29
N ALA A 379 9.64 14.75 2.79
CA ALA A 379 10.12 14.85 1.42
C ALA A 379 11.63 14.68 1.36
N TYR A 380 12.10 13.87 0.40
CA TYR A 380 13.51 13.59 0.20
C TYR A 380 13.91 13.81 -1.26
N THR A 381 15.14 14.33 -1.45
CA THR A 381 15.83 14.23 -2.74
C THR A 381 17.02 13.28 -2.60
N LEU A 382 17.49 12.76 -3.74
CA LEU A 382 18.67 11.91 -3.81
C LEU A 382 19.78 12.67 -4.53
N GLU A 383 20.92 12.87 -3.85
CA GLU A 383 22.09 13.59 -4.36
C GLU A 383 23.25 12.59 -4.51
N PRO A 384 24.02 12.60 -5.61
CA PRO A 384 25.27 11.85 -5.71
C PRO A 384 26.24 12.24 -4.57
N ARG A 385 27.03 11.29 -4.11
CA ARG A 385 28.10 11.53 -3.13
C ARG A 385 29.40 11.96 -3.75
#